data_f79117cf3e675c5900cdf4369eff72a0
#
_entry.id   f79117cf3e675c5900cdf4369eff72a0
#
_cell.length_a   1.000
_cell.length_b   1.000
_cell.length_c   1.000
_cell.angle_alpha   90.00
_cell.angle_beta   90.00
_cell.angle_gamma   90.00
#
_symmetry.space_group_name_H-M   'P 1'
#
loop_
_entity.id
_entity.type
_entity.pdbx_description
1 polymer ?
#
loop_
_entity_poly.entity_id
_entity_poly.type
_entity_poly.pdbx_seq_one_letter_code
_entity_poly.pdbx_strand_id
1 'polypeptide(L)'
;MLEEDNVDIFQEDILDERAICQLRRIVETTGAEIVLSSSWRWYKDQRNTVHKQLKRKNIDFIDTTPIEITIKMSRADEINAWLEKHPEIDNYVILDDAEIKDIKLIPHWVKTTFKHGLTRDKAEQAIKILKGELNE
;
A
#
# COMPACT_ATOMS: atom_id res chain seq x y z
N MET A 1 20.15 -8.81 -22.48
CA MET A 1 18.89 -8.48 -23.02
C MET A 1 18.58 -6.99 -22.82
N LEU A 2 18.70 -6.30 -23.86
CA LEU A 2 18.69 -4.84 -23.75
C LEU A 2 17.31 -4.25 -23.61
N GLU A 3 16.29 -4.93 -24.13
CA GLU A 3 14.95 -4.39 -24.04
C GLU A 3 14.48 -4.29 -22.63
N GLU A 4 14.80 -5.29 -21.81
CA GLU A 4 14.40 -5.22 -20.41
C GLU A 4 15.08 -4.06 -19.72
N ASP A 5 16.36 -3.88 -19.99
CA ASP A 5 17.08 -2.78 -19.39
C ASP A 5 16.56 -1.45 -19.89
N ASN A 6 16.22 -1.38 -21.15
CA ASN A 6 15.69 -0.16 -21.72
C ASN A 6 14.32 0.19 -21.14
N VAL A 7 13.48 -0.81 -20.94
CA VAL A 7 12.19 -0.59 -20.32
C VAL A 7 12.38 -0.06 -18.92
N ASP A 8 13.31 -0.63 -18.18
CA ASP A 8 13.57 -0.17 -16.82
C ASP A 8 14.10 1.27 -16.81
N ILE A 9 14.87 1.64 -17.79
CA ILE A 9 15.38 3.00 -17.89
C ILE A 9 14.25 4.00 -18.14
N PHE A 10 13.34 3.65 -19.05
CA PHE A 10 12.25 4.54 -19.39
C PHE A 10 11.11 4.46 -18.40
N GLN A 11 11.01 3.36 -17.69
CA GLN A 11 9.96 3.17 -16.71
C GLN A 11 10.46 3.69 -15.39
N GLU A 12 10.13 4.93 -15.11
CA GLU A 12 10.55 5.55 -13.87
C GLU A 12 9.99 4.79 -12.68
N ASP A 13 10.68 4.92 -11.56
CA ASP A 13 10.21 4.35 -10.30
C ASP A 13 8.82 4.89 -10.01
N ILE A 14 7.91 4.01 -9.69
CA ILE A 14 6.52 4.37 -9.41
C ILE A 14 6.41 5.02 -8.05
N LEU A 15 7.17 4.52 -7.08
CA LEU A 15 7.10 5.01 -5.72
C LEU A 15 8.24 5.98 -5.43
N ASP A 16 7.94 7.01 -4.64
CA ASP A 16 8.96 7.94 -4.18
C ASP A 16 9.86 7.24 -3.19
N GLU A 17 11.17 7.43 -3.34
CA GLU A 17 12.17 6.85 -2.46
C GLU A 17 11.90 7.19 -1.00
N ARG A 18 11.53 8.43 -0.74
CA ARG A 18 11.25 8.86 0.63
C ARG A 18 10.03 8.17 1.21
N ALA A 19 9.03 7.94 0.36
CA ALA A 19 7.84 7.20 0.79
C ALA A 19 8.18 5.77 1.13
N ILE A 20 9.05 5.14 0.33
CA ILE A 20 9.47 3.76 0.60
C ILE A 20 10.23 3.69 1.93
N CYS A 21 11.07 4.66 2.22
CA CYS A 21 11.78 4.69 3.49
C CYS A 21 10.81 4.77 4.66
N GLN A 22 9.75 5.55 4.54
CA GLN A 22 8.76 5.64 5.59
C GLN A 22 7.95 4.35 5.71
N LEU A 23 7.65 3.72 4.59
CA LEU A 23 6.96 2.44 4.60
C LEU A 23 7.81 1.38 5.29
N ARG A 24 9.09 1.33 4.98
CA ARG A 24 10.01 0.41 5.63
C ARG A 24 10.05 0.65 7.14
N ARG A 25 10.02 1.90 7.54
CA ARG A 25 10.00 2.25 8.95
C ARG A 25 8.78 1.69 9.66
N ILE A 26 7.62 1.80 9.01
CA ILE A 26 6.39 1.23 9.55
C ILE A 26 6.54 -0.28 9.73
N VAL A 27 7.01 -0.96 8.69
CA VAL A 27 7.17 -2.40 8.71
C VAL A 27 8.15 -2.84 9.79
N GLU A 28 9.27 -2.16 9.89
CA GLU A 28 10.30 -2.54 10.87
C GLU A 28 9.86 -2.27 12.30
N THR A 29 9.07 -1.22 12.49
CA THR A 29 8.63 -0.84 13.83
C THR A 29 7.49 -1.73 14.33
N THR A 30 6.60 -2.15 13.44
CA THR A 30 5.38 -2.85 13.83
C THR A 30 5.35 -4.32 13.45
N GLY A 31 6.22 -4.76 12.54
CA GLY A 31 6.16 -6.11 12.01
C GLY A 31 5.04 -6.31 11.00
N ALA A 32 4.40 -5.25 10.55
CA ALA A 32 3.28 -5.35 9.63
C ALA A 32 3.73 -5.88 8.28
N GLU A 33 2.80 -6.54 7.60
CA GLU A 33 2.99 -7.00 6.23
C GLU A 33 2.21 -6.09 5.29
N ILE A 34 2.62 -6.08 4.04
CA ILE A 34 2.07 -5.16 3.05
C ILE A 34 1.16 -5.89 2.09
N VAL A 35 -0.03 -5.33 1.86
CA VAL A 35 -0.95 -5.80 0.83
C VAL A 35 -1.16 -4.64 -0.14
N LEU A 36 -0.94 -4.90 -1.41
CA LEU A 36 -1.01 -3.87 -2.43
C LEU A 36 -2.45 -3.68 -2.89
N SER A 37 -2.96 -2.45 -2.77
CA SER A 37 -4.34 -2.15 -3.14
C SER A 37 -4.44 -1.05 -4.20
N SER A 38 -3.32 -0.55 -4.69
CA SER A 38 -3.32 0.51 -5.68
C SER A 38 -3.60 -0.04 -7.07
N SER A 39 -3.86 0.86 -8.01
CA SER A 39 -4.11 0.46 -9.40
C SER A 39 -2.89 -0.20 -10.05
N TRP A 40 -1.71 -0.06 -9.47
CA TRP A 40 -0.51 -0.70 -10.00
C TRP A 40 -0.63 -2.23 -10.03
N ARG A 41 -1.47 -2.80 -9.21
CA ARG A 41 -1.67 -4.25 -9.17
C ARG A 41 -2.36 -4.77 -10.44
N TRP A 42 -3.00 -3.87 -11.21
CA TRP A 42 -3.75 -4.27 -12.40
C TRP A 42 -2.84 -4.63 -13.57
N TYR A 43 -1.62 -4.12 -13.59
CA TYR A 43 -0.71 -4.32 -14.70
C TYR A 43 0.54 -5.03 -14.19
N LYS A 44 0.89 -6.11 -14.87
CA LYS A 44 2.01 -6.93 -14.45
C LYS A 44 3.31 -6.14 -14.38
N ASP A 45 3.54 -5.28 -15.38
CA ASP A 45 4.78 -4.51 -15.42
C ASP A 45 4.89 -3.55 -14.25
N GLN A 46 3.78 -2.92 -13.89
CA GLN A 46 3.78 -1.99 -12.78
C GLN A 46 3.95 -2.71 -11.45
N ARG A 47 3.31 -3.88 -11.29
CA ARG A 47 3.50 -4.68 -10.09
C ARG A 47 4.95 -5.10 -9.93
N ASN A 48 5.58 -5.50 -11.04
CA ASN A 48 6.98 -5.89 -11.01
C ASN A 48 7.88 -4.73 -10.64
N THR A 49 7.59 -3.54 -11.13
CA THR A 49 8.38 -2.35 -10.80
C THR A 49 8.27 -2.03 -9.32
N VAL A 50 7.06 -2.06 -8.77
CA VAL A 50 6.85 -1.83 -7.34
C VAL A 50 7.58 -2.90 -6.52
N HIS A 51 7.46 -4.15 -6.94
CA HIS A 51 8.14 -5.26 -6.28
C HIS A 51 9.65 -5.02 -6.21
N LYS A 52 10.25 -4.63 -7.33
CA LYS A 52 11.69 -4.38 -7.39
C LYS A 52 12.09 -3.21 -6.48
N GLN A 53 11.29 -2.15 -6.49
CA GLN A 53 11.59 -0.99 -5.65
C GLN A 53 11.55 -1.34 -4.17
N LEU A 54 10.55 -2.09 -3.75
CA LEU A 54 10.41 -2.48 -2.36
C LEU A 54 11.54 -3.41 -1.94
N LYS A 55 11.92 -4.34 -2.81
CA LYS A 55 12.99 -5.29 -2.52
C LYS A 55 14.33 -4.60 -2.30
N ARG A 56 14.56 -3.48 -2.94
CA ARG A 56 15.79 -2.71 -2.71
C ARG A 56 15.90 -2.24 -1.26
N LYS A 57 14.79 -2.11 -0.58
CA LYS A 57 14.75 -1.70 0.82
C LYS A 57 14.41 -2.87 1.75
N ASN A 58 14.51 -4.08 1.26
CA ASN A 58 14.27 -5.30 2.02
C ASN A 58 12.84 -5.41 2.54
N ILE A 59 11.89 -4.90 1.80
CA ILE A 59 10.46 -5.06 2.08
C ILE A 59 9.77 -5.52 0.81
N ASP A 60 8.54 -5.98 0.93
CA ASP A 60 7.76 -6.44 -0.21
C ASP A 60 6.32 -6.55 0.21
N PHE A 61 5.43 -6.59 -0.78
CA PHE A 61 4.04 -6.91 -0.49
C PHE A 61 3.86 -8.44 -0.59
N ILE A 62 2.95 -8.95 0.22
CA ILE A 62 2.71 -10.40 0.27
C ILE A 62 1.48 -10.80 -0.54
N ASP A 63 0.64 -9.84 -0.88
CA ASP A 63 -0.61 -10.13 -1.57
C ASP A 63 -1.12 -8.84 -2.19
N THR A 64 -2.17 -8.96 -2.99
CA THR A 64 -2.88 -7.80 -3.55
C THR A 64 -4.36 -7.97 -3.24
N THR A 65 -5.06 -6.83 -3.14
CA THR A 65 -6.52 -6.89 -3.01
C THR A 65 -7.13 -7.41 -4.32
N PRO A 66 -8.34 -7.97 -4.26
CA PRO A 66 -8.96 -8.53 -5.48
C PRO A 66 -9.16 -7.48 -6.56
N ILE A 67 -9.02 -7.93 -7.80
CA ILE A 67 -9.33 -7.12 -8.97
C ILE A 67 -10.54 -7.75 -9.62
N GLU A 68 -11.62 -6.97 -9.74
CA GLU A 68 -12.83 -7.45 -10.37
C GLU A 68 -13.04 -6.67 -11.66
N ILE A 69 -12.82 -7.34 -12.77
CA ILE A 69 -12.88 -6.68 -14.07
C ILE A 69 -14.31 -6.41 -14.49
N THR A 70 -15.22 -7.30 -14.14
CA THR A 70 -16.60 -7.24 -14.60
C THR A 70 -17.49 -6.38 -13.70
N ILE A 71 -17.06 -6.15 -12.45
CA ILE A 71 -17.80 -5.38 -11.48
C ILE A 71 -16.95 -4.21 -11.05
N LYS A 72 -17.50 -3.02 -11.17
CA LYS A 72 -16.78 -1.84 -10.74
C LYS A 72 -16.82 -1.74 -9.22
N MET A 73 -15.66 -1.85 -8.60
CA MET A 73 -15.53 -1.81 -7.15
C MET A 73 -14.81 -0.54 -6.74
N SER A 74 -15.25 0.05 -5.64
CA SER A 74 -14.52 1.16 -5.05
C SER A 74 -13.30 0.60 -4.31
N ARG A 75 -12.38 1.49 -3.95
CA ARG A 75 -11.20 1.08 -3.19
C ARG A 75 -11.62 0.46 -1.86
N ALA A 76 -12.64 1.02 -1.21
CA ALA A 76 -13.15 0.47 0.04
C ALA A 76 -13.70 -0.93 -0.15
N ASP A 77 -14.41 -1.17 -1.25
CA ASP A 77 -14.95 -2.50 -1.55
C ASP A 77 -13.84 -3.52 -1.72
N GLU A 78 -12.78 -3.13 -2.43
CA GLU A 78 -11.65 -4.03 -2.67
C GLU A 78 -10.96 -4.40 -1.36
N ILE A 79 -10.77 -3.41 -0.49
CA ILE A 79 -10.13 -3.64 0.79
C ILE A 79 -11.00 -4.53 1.67
N ASN A 80 -12.30 -4.26 1.72
CA ASN A 80 -13.20 -5.08 2.50
C ASN A 80 -13.25 -6.53 2.01
N ALA A 81 -13.23 -6.70 0.69
CA ALA A 81 -13.23 -8.05 0.11
C ALA A 81 -12.01 -8.84 0.56
N TRP A 82 -10.85 -8.20 0.60
CA TRP A 82 -9.65 -8.85 1.06
C TRP A 82 -9.73 -9.19 2.55
N LEU A 83 -10.21 -8.24 3.35
CA LEU A 83 -10.32 -8.44 4.79
C LEU A 83 -11.29 -9.57 5.14
N GLU A 84 -12.37 -9.70 4.38
CA GLU A 84 -13.34 -10.78 4.60
C GLU A 84 -12.72 -12.15 4.43
N LYS A 85 -11.75 -12.25 3.54
CA LYS A 85 -11.05 -13.51 3.32
C LYS A 85 -9.91 -13.75 4.29
N HIS A 86 -9.62 -12.77 5.13
CA HIS A 86 -8.50 -12.85 6.07
C HIS A 86 -8.96 -12.43 7.48
N PRO A 87 -9.90 -13.19 8.06
CA PRO A 87 -10.43 -12.81 9.37
C PRO A 87 -9.42 -12.88 10.50
N GLU A 88 -8.26 -13.49 10.25
CA GLU A 88 -7.19 -13.56 11.22
C GLU A 88 -6.51 -12.21 11.45
N ILE A 89 -6.77 -11.23 10.59
CA ILE A 89 -6.15 -9.91 10.72
C ILE A 89 -6.83 -9.13 11.84
N ASP A 90 -6.08 -8.85 12.90
CA ASP A 90 -6.63 -8.13 14.05
C ASP A 90 -6.61 -6.63 13.86
N ASN A 91 -5.59 -6.13 13.21
CA ASN A 91 -5.47 -4.69 13.02
C ASN A 91 -4.76 -4.40 11.71
N TYR A 92 -5.02 -3.24 11.15
CA TYR A 92 -4.46 -2.86 9.86
C TYR A 92 -4.50 -1.35 9.73
N VAL A 93 -3.72 -0.84 8.78
CA VAL A 93 -3.75 0.56 8.39
C VAL A 93 -3.83 0.64 6.89
N ILE A 94 -4.56 1.61 6.38
CA ILE A 94 -4.73 1.85 4.95
C ILE A 94 -3.98 3.12 4.61
N LEU A 95 -3.03 3.02 3.67
CA LEU A 95 -2.27 4.16 3.19
C LEU A 95 -2.73 4.40 1.76
N ASP A 96 -3.56 5.40 1.56
CA ASP A 96 -4.18 5.60 0.26
C ASP A 96 -4.57 7.07 0.11
N ASP A 97 -4.48 7.57 -1.12
CA ASP A 97 -4.94 8.92 -1.44
C ASP A 97 -6.36 8.92 -1.98
N ALA A 98 -6.93 7.76 -2.22
CA ALA A 98 -8.31 7.65 -2.66
C ALA A 98 -9.25 8.00 -1.51
N GLU A 99 -10.42 8.49 -1.85
CA GLU A 99 -11.41 8.82 -0.83
C GLU A 99 -12.04 7.53 -0.29
N ILE A 100 -11.91 7.31 1.00
CA ILE A 100 -12.49 6.15 1.67
C ILE A 100 -13.71 6.63 2.43
N LYS A 101 -14.88 6.12 2.06
CA LYS A 101 -16.13 6.57 2.67
C LYS A 101 -16.78 5.54 3.57
N ASP A 102 -16.14 4.40 3.74
CA ASP A 102 -16.67 3.34 4.59
C ASP A 102 -16.33 3.65 6.05
N ILE A 103 -17.34 3.81 6.88
CA ILE A 103 -17.16 4.17 8.28
C ILE A 103 -16.28 3.16 9.01
N LYS A 104 -16.38 1.89 8.64
CA LYS A 104 -15.59 0.84 9.28
C LYS A 104 -14.11 1.00 9.00
N LEU A 105 -13.75 1.49 7.82
CA LEU A 105 -12.36 1.61 7.40
C LEU A 105 -11.72 2.93 7.80
N ILE A 106 -12.53 3.98 7.99
CA ILE A 106 -11.99 5.32 8.23
C ILE A 106 -11.04 5.38 9.42
N PRO A 107 -11.31 4.73 10.55
CA PRO A 107 -10.37 4.79 11.68
C PRO A 107 -9.01 4.18 11.38
N HIS A 108 -8.92 3.35 10.35
CA HIS A 108 -7.68 2.69 9.95
C HIS A 108 -7.00 3.40 8.79
N TRP A 109 -7.56 4.49 8.31
CA TRP A 109 -7.12 5.14 7.10
C TRP A 109 -6.25 6.33 7.39
N VAL A 110 -5.05 6.33 6.82
CA VAL A 110 -4.16 7.47 6.82
C VAL A 110 -4.13 7.99 5.39
N LYS A 111 -4.76 9.13 5.16
CA LYS A 111 -4.86 9.68 3.81
C LYS A 111 -3.52 10.25 3.39
N THR A 112 -2.97 9.72 2.31
CA THR A 112 -1.78 10.27 1.69
C THR A 112 -2.19 11.17 0.55
N THR A 113 -1.26 11.93 0.01
CA THR A 113 -1.54 12.78 -1.13
C THR A 113 -0.70 12.32 -2.31
N PHE A 114 -1.21 12.57 -3.51
CA PHE A 114 -0.48 12.22 -4.71
C PHE A 114 0.87 12.94 -4.73
N LYS A 115 0.88 14.21 -4.32
CA LYS A 115 2.07 15.03 -4.40
C LYS A 115 3.12 14.67 -3.36
N HIS A 116 2.70 14.42 -2.13
CA HIS A 116 3.64 14.20 -1.03
C HIS A 116 3.78 12.75 -0.63
N GLY A 117 2.86 11.90 -1.05
CA GLY A 117 2.91 10.49 -0.73
C GLY A 117 2.89 10.23 0.77
N LEU A 118 3.68 9.26 1.19
CA LEU A 118 3.76 8.87 2.59
C LEU A 118 4.86 9.67 3.26
N THR A 119 4.47 10.63 4.09
CA THR A 119 5.40 11.47 4.82
C THR A 119 5.69 10.87 6.19
N ARG A 120 6.64 11.48 6.90
CA ARG A 120 6.99 11.02 8.23
C ARG A 120 5.81 11.12 9.19
N ASP A 121 5.06 12.23 9.13
CA ASP A 121 3.89 12.41 9.99
C ASP A 121 2.85 11.35 9.74
N LYS A 122 2.62 11.03 8.47
CA LYS A 122 1.65 9.99 8.12
C LYS A 122 2.13 8.63 8.58
N ALA A 123 3.43 8.36 8.47
CA ALA A 123 3.99 7.12 8.95
C ALA A 123 3.83 6.98 10.46
N GLU A 124 4.01 8.08 11.21
CA GLU A 124 3.77 8.06 12.65
C GLU A 124 2.33 7.71 12.98
N GLN A 125 1.39 8.30 12.24
CA GLN A 125 -0.02 7.96 12.44
C GLN A 125 -0.28 6.49 12.17
N ALA A 126 0.31 5.96 11.09
CA ALA A 126 0.14 4.56 10.73
C ALA A 126 0.68 3.64 11.83
N ILE A 127 1.85 3.98 12.36
CA ILE A 127 2.46 3.18 13.43
C ILE A 127 1.56 3.17 14.66
N LYS A 128 1.02 4.32 15.02
CA LYS A 128 0.12 4.40 16.19
C LYS A 128 -1.13 3.57 15.99
N ILE A 129 -1.71 3.62 14.80
CA ILE A 129 -2.89 2.81 14.49
C ILE A 129 -2.56 1.32 14.62
N LEU A 130 -1.44 0.89 14.05
CA LEU A 130 -1.05 -0.51 14.10
C LEU A 130 -0.74 -0.98 15.50
N LYS A 131 -0.25 -0.11 16.34
CA LYS A 131 0.02 -0.46 17.74
C LYS A 131 -1.21 -0.32 18.65
N GLY A 132 -2.31 0.14 18.08
CA GLY A 132 -3.53 0.35 18.87
C GLY A 132 -3.46 1.54 19.81
N GLU A 133 -2.55 2.48 19.54
CA GLU A 133 -2.36 3.63 20.40
C GLU A 133 -3.23 4.82 20.01
N LEU A 134 -3.72 4.82 18.79
CA LEU A 134 -4.56 5.90 18.30
C LEU A 134 -5.99 5.40 18.23
N ASN A 135 -6.79 5.81 19.17
CA ASN A 135 -8.14 5.27 19.30
C ASN A 135 -9.20 6.32 19.51
N GLU A 136 -8.89 7.55 19.22
CA GLU A 136 -9.91 8.61 19.29
C GLU A 136 -10.62 8.80 18.00
#